data_2171bff51adc337c392c92b28a3951a8
#
_entry.id   2171bff51adc337c392c92b28a3951a8
#
_cell.length_a   1.000
_cell.length_b   1.000
_cell.length_c   1.000
_cell.angle_alpha   90.00
_cell.angle_beta   90.00
_cell.angle_gamma   90.00
#
_symmetry.space_group_name_H-M   'P 1'
#
loop_
_entity.id
_entity.type
_entity.pdbx_description
1 polymer ?
#
loop_
_entity_poly.entity_id
_entity_poly.type
_entity_poly.pdbx_seq_one_letter_code
_entity_poly.pdbx_strand_id
1 'polypeptide(L)'
;MAAAGLRIRQAAGLAPGLGQLQASVWGRLLPVAAGSQRRAAHFTFQPDAEPVAHGQTQKMNLFQAITSALDNAMSKDPTAVIFGEDVAFGGVFRCTVGLQDKYGKDRVFNTPLCEQGIVGFGIGVAVAGATAIAEIQFADYIFPAFDQIVNEAAKYRYRSGDLFNCGSLTIRAAWGCVGHGALYHSQSPEAFFAHCPGIKVVIPRSPVQAKGLLLSCVEDKNPCIFFEPKVLYRAAVEEVPVEPYYIPLSQAEVLQEGSDVTLVAWGTQVHVIKEVANMAQEKLGVSCEVIDLKTILPWDTEAVCKATSTLDHPTRRGLLMS
;
A
#
# COMPACT_ATOMS: atom_id res chain seq x y z
N MET A 1 -47.54 17.44 -9.85
CA MET A 1 -48.68 16.57 -9.54
C MET A 1 -48.16 15.28 -8.91
N ALA A 2 -48.68 15.00 -7.72
CA ALA A 2 -48.75 13.75 -6.97
C ALA A 2 -47.45 13.02 -6.58
N ALA A 3 -47.06 13.24 -5.31
CA ALA A 3 -46.22 12.37 -4.53
C ALA A 3 -47.03 11.11 -4.13
N ALA A 4 -46.46 9.92 -4.37
CA ALA A 4 -46.99 8.66 -3.86
C ALA A 4 -46.10 8.19 -2.70
N GLY A 5 -46.57 8.34 -1.47
CA GLY A 5 -45.92 7.82 -0.26
C GLY A 5 -46.22 6.34 -0.09
N LEU A 6 -45.13 5.56 0.03
CA LEU A 6 -45.21 4.14 0.35
C LEU A 6 -45.21 3.97 1.88
N ARG A 7 -46.35 3.56 2.45
CA ARG A 7 -46.48 3.15 3.86
C ARG A 7 -46.15 1.66 3.99
N ILE A 8 -45.08 1.33 4.69
CA ILE A 8 -44.82 -0.06 5.10
C ILE A 8 -45.60 -0.34 6.39
N ARG A 9 -46.53 -1.29 6.32
CA ARG A 9 -47.27 -1.82 7.47
C ARG A 9 -46.37 -2.82 8.22
N GLN A 10 -46.17 -2.60 9.50
CA GLN A 10 -45.65 -3.59 10.43
C GLN A 10 -46.66 -4.74 10.59
N ALA A 11 -46.20 -5.96 10.35
CA ALA A 11 -46.90 -7.17 10.75
C ALA A 11 -46.37 -7.61 12.12
N ALA A 12 -47.21 -7.55 13.10
CA ALA A 12 -46.97 -8.11 14.43
C ALA A 12 -47.36 -9.60 14.44
N GLY A 13 -46.53 -10.40 15.08
CA GLY A 13 -46.88 -11.75 15.48
C GLY A 13 -45.75 -12.79 15.28
N LEU A 14 -44.93 -12.98 16.31
CA LEU A 14 -44.16 -14.21 16.43
C LEU A 14 -43.89 -14.59 17.90
N ALA A 15 -43.96 -15.86 18.12
CA ALA A 15 -44.03 -16.64 19.33
C ALA A 15 -42.81 -16.47 20.31
N PRO A 16 -42.98 -16.76 21.61
CA PRO A 16 -41.95 -16.67 22.63
C PRO A 16 -41.09 -17.97 22.63
N GLY A 17 -39.77 -17.87 22.48
CA GLY A 17 -38.96 -19.08 22.63
C GLY A 17 -37.45 -18.99 22.44
N LEU A 18 -36.84 -17.82 22.15
CA LEU A 18 -35.38 -17.74 21.94
C LEU A 18 -34.67 -16.60 22.66
N GLY A 19 -35.23 -16.11 23.75
CA GLY A 19 -34.79 -14.88 24.44
C GLY A 19 -33.79 -15.03 25.60
N GLN A 20 -33.20 -16.19 25.88
CA GLN A 20 -32.37 -16.31 27.07
C GLN A 20 -30.91 -16.78 26.91
N LEU A 21 -30.38 -16.94 25.72
CA LEU A 21 -29.01 -17.38 25.53
C LEU A 21 -28.04 -16.33 24.94
N GLN A 22 -28.48 -15.12 24.63
CA GLN A 22 -27.63 -14.04 24.10
C GLN A 22 -27.24 -12.94 25.10
N ALA A 23 -27.74 -12.96 26.32
CA ALA A 23 -27.50 -11.89 27.30
C ALA A 23 -26.22 -12.06 28.13
N SER A 24 -25.47 -13.15 28.01
CA SER A 24 -24.34 -13.44 28.93
C SER A 24 -22.95 -13.12 28.38
N VAL A 25 -22.80 -12.77 27.10
CA VAL A 25 -21.49 -12.48 26.48
C VAL A 25 -21.20 -10.98 26.40
N TRP A 26 -22.20 -10.11 26.43
CA TRP A 26 -22.01 -8.64 26.33
C TRP A 26 -22.05 -7.89 27.67
N GLY A 27 -22.19 -8.57 28.77
CA GLY A 27 -22.45 -7.98 30.09
C GLY A 27 -21.22 -7.51 30.89
N ARG A 28 -20.02 -7.45 30.31
CA ARG A 28 -18.81 -6.93 30.97
C ARG A 28 -18.02 -5.93 30.14
N LEU A 29 -18.69 -5.01 29.49
CA LEU A 29 -18.06 -3.77 29.07
C LEU A 29 -18.23 -2.78 30.22
N LEU A 30 -17.15 -2.53 30.96
CA LEU A 30 -17.06 -1.45 31.94
C LEU A 30 -17.49 -0.14 31.26
N PRO A 31 -18.22 0.75 31.95
CA PRO A 31 -18.57 2.05 31.39
C PRO A 31 -17.28 2.83 31.14
N VAL A 32 -16.92 3.00 29.88
CA VAL A 32 -15.89 3.94 29.47
C VAL A 32 -16.43 5.33 29.81
N ALA A 33 -15.82 5.98 30.81
CA ALA A 33 -16.12 7.36 31.15
C ALA A 33 -16.09 8.19 29.88
N ALA A 34 -17.16 8.91 29.60
CA ALA A 34 -17.30 9.83 28.48
C ALA A 34 -16.43 11.09 28.68
N GLY A 35 -15.13 10.92 28.77
CA GLY A 35 -14.17 11.97 28.52
C GLY A 35 -14.00 12.05 27.01
N SER A 36 -14.20 13.21 26.40
CA SER A 36 -13.94 13.44 24.99
C SER A 36 -12.45 13.22 24.72
N GLN A 37 -12.06 11.96 24.51
CA GLN A 37 -10.76 11.67 23.94
C GLN A 37 -10.78 12.20 22.51
N ARG A 38 -10.20 13.37 22.30
CA ARG A 38 -9.72 13.75 20.98
C ARG A 38 -8.72 12.67 20.59
N ARG A 39 -9.16 11.71 19.79
CA ARG A 39 -8.27 10.78 19.11
C ARG A 39 -7.53 11.59 18.06
N ALA A 40 -6.43 12.21 18.46
CA ALA A 40 -5.40 12.57 17.51
C ALA A 40 -4.76 11.24 17.12
N ALA A 41 -5.05 10.76 15.92
CA ALA A 41 -4.30 9.65 15.33
C ALA A 41 -2.92 10.19 14.93
N HIS A 42 -2.07 10.42 15.90
CA HIS A 42 -0.67 10.73 15.71
C HIS A 42 0.11 9.45 15.99
N PHE A 43 0.51 8.76 14.92
CA PHE A 43 1.69 7.92 15.05
C PHE A 43 2.91 8.81 14.76
N THR A 44 3.99 8.56 15.48
CA THR A 44 5.27 9.21 15.19
C THR A 44 6.07 8.26 14.33
N PHE A 45 6.47 8.69 13.14
CA PHE A 45 7.39 7.91 12.31
C PHE A 45 8.71 7.72 13.08
N GLN A 46 9.12 6.46 13.21
CA GLN A 46 10.41 6.11 13.78
C GLN A 46 11.22 5.41 12.70
N PRO A 47 12.38 5.96 12.30
CA PRO A 47 13.27 5.30 11.36
C PRO A 47 13.77 3.98 11.95
N ASP A 48 14.13 3.05 11.09
CA ASP A 48 14.74 1.80 11.52
C ASP A 48 16.15 2.07 12.10
N ALA A 49 16.51 1.28 13.13
CA ALA A 49 17.71 1.54 13.92
C ALA A 49 19.03 1.28 13.15
N GLU A 50 18.99 0.51 12.06
CA GLU A 50 20.16 0.19 11.27
C GLU A 50 20.04 0.77 9.86
N PRO A 51 20.95 1.70 9.47
CA PRO A 51 21.03 2.12 8.08
C PRO A 51 21.44 0.93 7.22
N VAL A 52 20.71 0.68 6.15
CA VAL A 52 21.10 -0.27 5.11
C VAL A 52 22.52 0.15 4.63
N ALA A 53 23.50 -0.72 4.80
CA ALA A 53 24.92 -0.45 4.49
C ALA A 53 25.15 -0.43 2.96
N HIS A 54 24.63 0.58 2.26
CA HIS A 54 24.75 0.73 0.81
C HIS A 54 25.41 2.08 0.45
N GLY A 55 26.69 2.24 0.74
CA GLY A 55 27.47 3.38 0.25
C GLY A 55 27.05 4.74 0.83
N GLN A 56 27.10 5.79 0.00
CA GLN A 56 26.74 7.16 0.40
C GLN A 56 25.23 7.29 0.62
N THR A 57 24.85 7.83 1.76
CA THR A 57 23.45 8.13 2.11
C THR A 57 23.16 9.62 2.05
N GLN A 58 21.89 9.96 1.91
CA GLN A 58 21.37 11.31 2.02
C GLN A 58 20.08 11.29 2.82
N LYS A 59 19.89 12.28 3.68
CA LYS A 59 18.65 12.46 4.42
C LYS A 59 17.52 12.84 3.47
N MET A 60 16.54 11.96 3.32
CA MET A 60 15.39 12.11 2.43
C MET A 60 14.09 11.84 3.16
N ASN A 61 13.04 12.56 2.79
CA ASN A 61 11.68 12.13 3.11
C ASN A 61 11.16 11.15 2.04
N LEU A 62 9.95 10.59 2.26
CA LEU A 62 9.44 9.53 1.40
C LEU A 62 9.24 10.01 -0.06
N PHE A 63 8.73 11.22 -0.31
CA PHE A 63 8.58 11.69 -1.69
C PHE A 63 9.93 11.92 -2.38
N GLN A 64 10.95 12.39 -1.66
CA GLN A 64 12.32 12.54 -2.19
C GLN A 64 12.95 11.18 -2.51
N ALA A 65 12.72 10.18 -1.67
CA ALA A 65 13.17 8.81 -1.92
C ALA A 65 12.52 8.21 -3.17
N ILE A 66 11.22 8.48 -3.40
CA ILE A 66 10.51 8.12 -4.63
C ILE A 66 11.09 8.86 -5.83
N THR A 67 11.32 10.18 -5.74
CA THR A 67 11.97 10.95 -6.81
C THR A 67 13.35 10.36 -7.15
N SER A 68 14.13 10.01 -6.15
CA SER A 68 15.45 9.36 -6.33
C SER A 68 15.33 8.00 -7.01
N ALA A 69 14.33 7.19 -6.67
CA ALA A 69 14.07 5.91 -7.35
C ALA A 69 13.71 6.12 -8.83
N LEU A 70 12.83 7.06 -9.12
CA LEU A 70 12.42 7.40 -10.49
C LEU A 70 13.62 7.91 -11.30
N ASP A 71 14.45 8.76 -10.71
CA ASP A 71 15.66 9.27 -11.35
C ASP A 71 16.66 8.13 -11.65
N ASN A 72 16.87 7.22 -10.72
CA ASN A 72 17.71 6.04 -10.94
C ASN A 72 17.15 5.14 -12.07
N ALA A 73 15.84 4.88 -12.09
CA ALA A 73 15.19 4.08 -13.13
C ALA A 73 15.33 4.72 -14.51
N MET A 74 15.03 6.02 -14.62
CA MET A 74 15.14 6.79 -15.85
C MET A 74 16.57 6.90 -16.38
N SER A 75 17.55 6.98 -15.49
CA SER A 75 18.98 7.01 -15.86
C SER A 75 19.46 5.65 -16.39
N LYS A 76 18.97 4.56 -15.78
CA LYS A 76 19.36 3.20 -16.15
C LYS A 76 18.72 2.74 -17.47
N ASP A 77 17.45 3.05 -17.66
CA ASP A 77 16.68 2.60 -18.83
C ASP A 77 16.28 3.77 -19.72
N PRO A 78 16.90 3.90 -20.93
CA PRO A 78 16.55 4.96 -21.88
C PRO A 78 15.14 4.82 -22.45
N THR A 79 14.50 3.67 -22.36
CA THR A 79 13.12 3.43 -22.82
C THR A 79 12.07 3.81 -21.79
N ALA A 80 12.48 4.01 -20.52
CA ALA A 80 11.56 4.31 -19.43
C ALA A 80 10.85 5.65 -19.65
N VAL A 81 9.53 5.65 -19.47
CA VAL A 81 8.68 6.84 -19.55
C VAL A 81 7.85 6.98 -18.27
N ILE A 82 7.71 8.21 -17.78
CA ILE A 82 6.84 8.58 -16.67
C ILE A 82 5.69 9.43 -17.22
N PHE A 83 4.47 9.03 -16.96
CA PHE A 83 3.30 9.74 -17.46
C PHE A 83 2.13 9.64 -16.46
N GLY A 84 1.23 10.59 -16.56
CA GLY A 84 0.08 10.73 -15.70
C GLY A 84 -0.39 12.17 -15.65
N GLU A 85 -1.32 12.47 -14.78
CA GLU A 85 -1.81 13.83 -14.58
C GLU A 85 -0.76 14.65 -13.82
N ASP A 86 -0.42 15.83 -14.34
CA ASP A 86 0.45 16.82 -13.69
C ASP A 86 1.91 16.37 -13.42
N VAL A 87 2.34 15.21 -13.91
CA VAL A 87 3.69 14.68 -13.66
C VAL A 87 4.79 15.54 -14.28
N ALA A 88 4.49 16.24 -15.39
CA ALA A 88 5.45 17.08 -16.11
C ALA A 88 6.03 18.22 -15.27
N PHE A 89 5.24 18.76 -14.32
CA PHE A 89 5.72 19.80 -13.42
C PHE A 89 5.91 19.33 -11.97
N GLY A 90 5.91 18.02 -11.75
CA GLY A 90 6.28 17.43 -10.49
C GLY A 90 5.22 16.60 -9.79
N GLY A 91 4.01 16.53 -10.33
CA GLY A 91 2.88 15.83 -9.71
C GLY A 91 2.33 16.58 -8.47
N VAL A 92 1.14 16.18 -8.04
CA VAL A 92 0.45 16.79 -6.88
C VAL A 92 1.28 16.66 -5.60
N PHE A 93 1.95 15.53 -5.41
CA PHE A 93 2.77 15.26 -4.23
C PHE A 93 4.27 15.50 -4.43
N ARG A 94 4.66 16.07 -5.57
CA ARG A 94 6.03 16.49 -5.89
C ARG A 94 7.02 15.35 -6.12
N CYS A 95 6.54 14.14 -6.40
CA CYS A 95 7.40 12.97 -6.62
C CYS A 95 8.17 12.98 -7.95
N THR A 96 7.75 13.80 -8.92
CA THR A 96 8.37 13.87 -10.26
C THR A 96 9.03 15.23 -10.57
N VAL A 97 9.25 16.06 -9.54
CA VAL A 97 9.85 17.40 -9.68
C VAL A 97 11.22 17.32 -10.36
N GLY A 98 11.41 18.15 -11.41
CA GLY A 98 12.68 18.27 -12.14
C GLY A 98 12.97 17.13 -13.13
N LEU A 99 12.17 16.04 -13.12
CA LEU A 99 12.43 14.90 -14.00
C LEU A 99 12.17 15.24 -15.48
N GLN A 100 11.16 16.07 -15.79
CA GLN A 100 10.94 16.50 -17.17
C GLN A 100 12.09 17.39 -17.68
N ASP A 101 12.61 18.29 -16.86
CA ASP A 101 13.75 19.14 -17.22
C ASP A 101 15.00 18.31 -17.49
N LYS A 102 15.19 17.21 -16.73
CA LYS A 102 16.35 16.32 -16.86
C LYS A 102 16.23 15.36 -18.05
N TYR A 103 15.06 14.77 -18.29
CA TYR A 103 14.87 13.65 -19.23
C TYR A 103 14.10 14.03 -20.50
N GLY A 104 13.53 15.23 -20.53
CA GLY A 104 12.78 15.74 -21.68
C GLY A 104 11.30 15.35 -21.71
N LYS A 105 10.56 16.03 -22.58
CA LYS A 105 9.10 15.92 -22.71
C LYS A 105 8.63 14.58 -23.28
N ASP A 106 9.48 13.90 -24.03
CA ASP A 106 9.16 12.60 -24.62
C ASP A 106 9.22 11.46 -23.61
N ARG A 107 9.86 11.70 -22.48
CA ARG A 107 10.04 10.71 -21.42
C ARG A 107 9.29 11.01 -20.12
N VAL A 108 8.96 12.29 -19.86
CA VAL A 108 8.16 12.71 -18.71
C VAL A 108 7.10 13.67 -19.18
N PHE A 109 5.84 13.25 -19.20
CA PHE A 109 4.77 14.03 -19.82
C PHE A 109 3.42 13.86 -19.13
N ASN A 110 2.59 14.92 -19.25
CA ASN A 110 1.21 14.89 -18.77
C ASN A 110 0.31 14.13 -19.75
N THR A 111 -0.69 13.48 -19.19
CA THR A 111 -1.81 12.89 -19.92
C THR A 111 -3.08 13.74 -19.70
N PRO A 112 -4.11 13.55 -20.53
CA PRO A 112 -5.46 13.96 -20.15
C PRO A 112 -5.91 13.29 -18.85
N LEU A 113 -6.86 13.92 -18.13
CA LEU A 113 -7.49 13.38 -16.94
C LEU A 113 -8.40 12.20 -17.33
N CYS A 114 -7.84 11.01 -17.32
CA CYS A 114 -8.53 9.77 -17.67
C CYS A 114 -7.70 8.57 -17.21
N GLU A 115 -7.89 8.08 -16.02
CA GLU A 115 -7.08 7.00 -15.42
C GLU A 115 -7.21 5.69 -16.22
N GLN A 116 -8.36 5.42 -16.81
CA GLN A 116 -8.57 4.32 -17.75
C GLN A 116 -7.62 4.42 -18.95
N GLY A 117 -7.51 5.61 -19.54
CA GLY A 117 -6.61 5.88 -20.65
C GLY A 117 -5.14 5.81 -20.24
N ILE A 118 -4.78 6.32 -19.04
CA ILE A 118 -3.43 6.26 -18.48
C ILE A 118 -2.95 4.80 -18.38
N VAL A 119 -3.73 3.93 -17.75
CA VAL A 119 -3.35 2.52 -17.61
C VAL A 119 -3.37 1.79 -18.95
N GLY A 120 -4.38 2.02 -19.80
CA GLY A 120 -4.43 1.44 -21.14
C GLY A 120 -3.22 1.82 -22.01
N PHE A 121 -2.79 3.07 -21.95
CA PHE A 121 -1.57 3.54 -22.61
C PHE A 121 -0.33 2.84 -22.02
N GLY A 122 -0.24 2.74 -20.69
CA GLY A 122 0.85 2.06 -20.00
C GLY A 122 0.99 0.59 -20.39
N ILE A 123 -0.12 -0.13 -20.54
CA ILE A 123 -0.12 -1.52 -21.05
C ILE A 123 0.49 -1.55 -22.46
N GLY A 124 0.04 -0.65 -23.35
CA GLY A 124 0.56 -0.58 -24.71
C GLY A 124 2.06 -0.29 -24.77
N VAL A 125 2.55 0.66 -23.97
CA VAL A 125 3.98 1.01 -23.86
C VAL A 125 4.80 -0.19 -23.39
N ALA A 126 4.34 -0.87 -22.33
CA ALA A 126 5.04 -2.03 -21.78
C ALA A 126 5.06 -3.21 -22.75
N VAL A 127 3.95 -3.47 -23.46
CA VAL A 127 3.87 -4.53 -24.49
C VAL A 127 4.78 -4.21 -25.68
N ALA A 128 4.95 -2.94 -26.02
CA ALA A 128 5.89 -2.49 -27.06
C ALA A 128 7.37 -2.61 -26.64
N GLY A 129 7.65 -3.02 -25.40
CA GLY A 129 9.01 -3.31 -24.91
C GLY A 129 9.69 -2.15 -24.19
N ALA A 130 8.97 -1.08 -23.87
CA ALA A 130 9.48 0.04 -23.07
C ALA A 130 9.03 -0.09 -21.60
N THR A 131 9.72 0.59 -20.69
CA THR A 131 9.34 0.64 -19.28
C THR A 131 8.31 1.75 -19.03
N ALA A 132 7.12 1.39 -18.59
CA ALA A 132 6.00 2.28 -18.34
C ALA A 132 5.81 2.54 -16.85
N ILE A 133 5.96 3.79 -16.41
CA ILE A 133 5.72 4.22 -15.04
C ILE A 133 4.54 5.20 -15.06
N ALA A 134 3.36 4.68 -14.75
CA ALA A 134 2.11 5.44 -14.73
C ALA A 134 1.85 6.01 -13.34
N GLU A 135 1.50 7.29 -13.24
CA GLU A 135 1.05 7.91 -11.98
C GLU A 135 -0.46 8.14 -12.02
N ILE A 136 -1.15 7.59 -11.04
CA ILE A 136 -2.53 7.94 -10.67
C ILE A 136 -2.42 8.86 -9.46
N GLN A 137 -2.98 10.07 -9.53
CA GLN A 137 -2.78 11.12 -8.51
C GLN A 137 -3.17 10.68 -7.10
N PHE A 138 -4.26 9.91 -6.97
CA PHE A 138 -4.74 9.34 -5.72
C PHE A 138 -5.20 7.90 -5.95
N ALA A 139 -4.95 7.02 -5.01
CA ALA A 139 -5.45 5.65 -5.04
C ALA A 139 -6.99 5.58 -5.11
N ASP A 140 -7.65 6.63 -4.61
CA ASP A 140 -9.12 6.83 -4.73
C ASP A 140 -9.59 6.89 -6.18
N TYR A 141 -8.75 7.32 -7.10
CA TYR A 141 -9.07 7.48 -8.53
C TYR A 141 -8.56 6.34 -9.40
N ILE A 142 -8.07 5.26 -8.80
CA ILE A 142 -7.64 4.08 -9.55
C ILE A 142 -8.83 3.27 -10.10
N PHE A 143 -10.02 3.42 -9.54
CA PHE A 143 -11.19 2.63 -9.89
C PHE A 143 -11.65 2.78 -11.35
N PRO A 144 -11.60 3.95 -12.02
CA PRO A 144 -11.89 4.04 -13.45
C PRO A 144 -10.99 3.16 -14.33
N ALA A 145 -9.76 2.86 -13.87
CA ALA A 145 -8.80 1.99 -14.53
C ALA A 145 -8.85 0.53 -14.03
N PHE A 146 -9.78 0.18 -13.16
CA PHE A 146 -9.85 -1.16 -12.55
C PHE A 146 -9.90 -2.27 -13.59
N ASP A 147 -10.73 -2.11 -14.63
CA ASP A 147 -10.85 -3.07 -15.73
C ASP A 147 -9.52 -3.26 -16.46
N GLN A 148 -8.81 -2.18 -16.82
CA GLN A 148 -7.52 -2.23 -17.49
C GLN A 148 -6.47 -2.94 -16.65
N ILE A 149 -6.51 -2.79 -15.34
CA ILE A 149 -5.57 -3.46 -14.42
C ILE A 149 -5.91 -4.95 -14.31
N VAL A 150 -7.18 -5.27 -13.98
CA VAL A 150 -7.60 -6.63 -13.59
C VAL A 150 -7.86 -7.53 -14.79
N ASN A 151 -8.48 -7.00 -15.85
CA ASN A 151 -8.86 -7.78 -17.02
C ASN A 151 -7.84 -7.70 -18.17
N GLU A 152 -7.06 -6.63 -18.23
CA GLU A 152 -6.05 -6.50 -19.28
C GLU A 152 -4.64 -6.77 -18.75
N ALA A 153 -4.07 -5.93 -17.89
CA ALA A 153 -2.69 -6.06 -17.44
C ALA A 153 -2.42 -7.40 -16.74
N ALA A 154 -3.26 -7.76 -15.76
CA ALA A 154 -3.08 -8.98 -14.98
C ALA A 154 -3.13 -10.27 -15.82
N LYS A 155 -3.94 -10.28 -16.89
CA LYS A 155 -4.19 -11.46 -17.72
C LYS A 155 -3.38 -11.48 -19.02
N TYR A 156 -2.65 -10.42 -19.32
CA TYR A 156 -2.05 -10.20 -20.64
C TYR A 156 -1.12 -11.34 -21.06
N ARG A 157 -0.19 -11.72 -20.18
CA ARG A 157 0.74 -12.82 -20.41
C ARG A 157 0.01 -14.16 -20.59
N TYR A 158 -0.91 -14.48 -19.70
CA TYR A 158 -1.68 -15.72 -19.75
C TYR A 158 -2.53 -15.81 -21.03
N ARG A 159 -3.26 -14.74 -21.34
CA ARG A 159 -4.13 -14.68 -22.53
C ARG A 159 -3.37 -14.81 -23.84
N SER A 160 -2.16 -14.28 -23.92
CA SER A 160 -1.32 -14.39 -25.11
C SER A 160 -0.50 -15.67 -25.20
N GLY A 161 -0.63 -16.61 -24.23
CA GLY A 161 0.19 -17.82 -24.19
C GLY A 161 1.69 -17.53 -24.01
N ASP A 162 2.00 -16.49 -23.23
CA ASP A 162 3.36 -15.97 -22.95
C ASP A 162 4.08 -15.36 -24.19
N LEU A 163 3.34 -15.09 -25.28
CA LEU A 163 3.91 -14.41 -26.47
C LEU A 163 4.17 -12.93 -26.22
N PHE A 164 3.33 -12.31 -25.40
CA PHE A 164 3.43 -10.92 -25.00
C PHE A 164 3.25 -10.76 -23.51
N ASN A 165 3.88 -9.76 -22.93
CA ASN A 165 3.66 -9.39 -21.57
C ASN A 165 3.73 -7.86 -21.40
N CYS A 166 3.07 -7.35 -20.36
CA CYS A 166 3.16 -5.95 -19.94
C CYS A 166 3.84 -5.83 -18.57
N GLY A 167 4.81 -6.71 -18.28
CA GLY A 167 5.49 -6.75 -16.98
C GLY A 167 6.31 -5.52 -16.65
N SER A 168 6.71 -4.73 -17.65
CA SER A 168 7.41 -3.45 -17.45
C SER A 168 6.45 -2.28 -17.12
N LEU A 169 5.24 -2.56 -16.62
CA LEU A 169 4.27 -1.57 -16.17
C LEU A 169 4.27 -1.47 -14.64
N THR A 170 4.59 -0.28 -14.13
CA THR A 170 4.43 0.08 -12.71
C THR A 170 3.41 1.21 -12.59
N ILE A 171 2.33 0.97 -11.84
CA ILE A 171 1.28 1.95 -11.56
C ILE A 171 1.51 2.47 -10.15
N ARG A 172 1.79 3.76 -10.00
CA ARG A 172 1.99 4.44 -8.72
C ARG A 172 0.74 5.22 -8.35
N ALA A 173 0.36 5.18 -7.08
CA ALA A 173 -0.76 5.98 -6.60
C ALA A 173 -0.59 6.37 -5.12
N ALA A 174 -0.92 7.62 -4.79
CA ALA A 174 -0.93 8.12 -3.42
C ALA A 174 -2.07 7.48 -2.61
N TRP A 175 -1.72 6.76 -1.54
CA TRP A 175 -2.58 5.81 -0.83
C TRP A 175 -2.89 6.24 0.61
N GLY A 176 -4.03 5.80 1.12
CA GLY A 176 -4.41 5.87 2.52
C GLY A 176 -4.85 7.26 2.99
N CYS A 177 -5.12 7.39 4.28
CA CYS A 177 -5.56 8.65 4.86
C CYS A 177 -4.39 9.60 5.17
N VAL A 178 -4.72 10.89 5.33
CA VAL A 178 -3.80 11.96 5.73
C VAL A 178 -4.42 12.83 6.83
N GLY A 179 -5.35 12.25 7.57
CA GLY A 179 -6.03 12.86 8.71
C GLY A 179 -7.40 13.46 8.41
N HIS A 180 -7.61 14.13 7.28
CA HIS A 180 -8.88 14.80 6.95
C HIS A 180 -9.15 14.90 5.44
N GLY A 181 -8.71 13.89 4.66
CA GLY A 181 -8.91 13.84 3.22
C GLY A 181 -10.34 13.50 2.78
N ALA A 182 -11.24 13.22 3.71
CA ALA A 182 -12.62 12.79 3.48
C ALA A 182 -12.71 11.54 2.57
N LEU A 183 -13.85 11.34 1.88
CA LEU A 183 -14.15 10.11 1.15
C LEU A 183 -13.25 9.84 -0.06
N TYR A 184 -12.85 10.88 -0.77
CA TYR A 184 -12.16 10.75 -2.06
C TYR A 184 -10.65 10.96 -2.00
N HIS A 185 -10.08 11.06 -0.78
CA HIS A 185 -8.66 11.27 -0.57
C HIS A 185 -8.12 10.44 0.60
N SER A 186 -8.82 9.38 1.01
CA SER A 186 -8.47 8.58 2.19
C SER A 186 -8.61 7.08 1.99
N GLN A 187 -8.86 6.62 0.77
CA GLN A 187 -9.15 5.22 0.52
C GLN A 187 -7.87 4.37 0.46
N SER A 188 -8.07 3.09 0.78
CA SER A 188 -7.05 2.04 0.79
C SER A 188 -7.56 0.89 -0.08
N PRO A 189 -7.39 0.97 -1.42
CA PRO A 189 -8.02 0.04 -2.36
C PRO A 189 -7.25 -1.26 -2.56
N GLU A 190 -6.18 -1.53 -1.85
CA GLU A 190 -5.36 -2.74 -2.02
C GLU A 190 -6.16 -4.04 -1.94
N ALA A 191 -7.20 -4.10 -1.12
CA ALA A 191 -8.04 -5.28 -0.96
C ALA A 191 -8.75 -5.70 -2.26
N PHE A 192 -9.10 -4.73 -3.13
CA PHE A 192 -9.72 -5.01 -4.43
C PHE A 192 -8.74 -5.65 -5.40
N PHE A 193 -7.44 -5.37 -5.26
CA PHE A 193 -6.38 -5.91 -6.10
C PHE A 193 -5.74 -7.16 -5.51
N ALA A 194 -5.76 -7.33 -4.19
CA ALA A 194 -5.20 -8.49 -3.50
C ALA A 194 -5.84 -9.82 -3.92
N HIS A 195 -7.03 -9.78 -4.52
CA HIS A 195 -7.73 -10.95 -5.06
C HIS A 195 -7.46 -11.18 -6.57
N CYS A 196 -6.58 -10.42 -7.20
CA CYS A 196 -6.34 -10.46 -8.64
C CYS A 196 -4.96 -11.09 -8.96
N PRO A 197 -4.89 -12.37 -9.34
CA PRO A 197 -3.61 -12.97 -9.75
C PRO A 197 -3.10 -12.32 -11.05
N GLY A 198 -1.77 -12.27 -11.19
CA GLY A 198 -1.11 -11.74 -12.38
C GLY A 198 -0.58 -10.30 -12.24
N ILE A 199 -0.83 -9.65 -11.11
CA ILE A 199 -0.23 -8.36 -10.72
C ILE A 199 0.46 -8.49 -9.36
N LYS A 200 1.36 -7.55 -9.05
CA LYS A 200 1.92 -7.38 -7.72
C LYS A 200 1.38 -6.12 -7.07
N VAL A 201 1.16 -6.15 -5.76
CA VAL A 201 0.68 -5.01 -4.96
C VAL A 201 1.68 -4.75 -3.84
N VAL A 202 2.26 -3.56 -3.81
CA VAL A 202 3.38 -3.22 -2.94
C VAL A 202 3.10 -1.91 -2.19
N ILE A 203 3.35 -1.87 -0.89
CA ILE A 203 3.11 -0.70 -0.03
C ILE A 203 4.29 -0.53 0.94
N PRO A 204 5.13 0.49 0.78
CA PRO A 204 6.27 0.74 1.67
C PRO A 204 5.83 1.39 2.99
N ARG A 205 6.60 1.18 4.07
CA ARG A 205 6.43 1.87 5.35
C ARG A 205 7.39 3.03 5.58
N SER A 206 8.46 3.15 4.78
CA SER A 206 9.54 4.10 5.04
C SER A 206 10.19 4.62 3.75
N PRO A 207 10.96 5.73 3.78
CA PRO A 207 11.72 6.23 2.64
C PRO A 207 12.69 5.22 2.04
N VAL A 208 13.43 4.48 2.87
CA VAL A 208 14.35 3.42 2.41
C VAL A 208 13.57 2.34 1.67
N GLN A 209 12.47 1.86 2.24
CA GLN A 209 11.63 0.88 1.57
C GLN A 209 11.01 1.44 0.28
N ALA A 210 10.54 2.68 0.30
CA ALA A 210 9.91 3.28 -0.89
C ALA A 210 10.85 3.29 -2.09
N LYS A 211 12.11 3.68 -1.92
CA LYS A 211 13.10 3.67 -3.00
C LYS A 211 13.40 2.25 -3.48
N GLY A 212 13.79 1.36 -2.57
CA GLY A 212 14.21 0.01 -2.94
C GLY A 212 13.10 -0.85 -3.53
N LEU A 213 11.87 -0.77 -2.98
CA LEU A 213 10.72 -1.51 -3.49
C LEU A 213 10.23 -0.94 -4.82
N LEU A 214 10.24 0.40 -5.02
CA LEU A 214 9.84 0.99 -6.30
C LEU A 214 10.80 0.58 -7.41
N LEU A 215 12.11 0.60 -7.16
CA LEU A 215 13.10 0.09 -8.12
C LEU A 215 12.88 -1.39 -8.43
N SER A 216 12.54 -2.20 -7.42
CA SER A 216 12.19 -3.61 -7.65
C SER A 216 10.91 -3.79 -8.46
N CYS A 217 9.89 -2.94 -8.28
CA CYS A 217 8.68 -2.96 -9.11
C CYS A 217 8.98 -2.62 -10.57
N VAL A 218 9.83 -1.62 -10.82
CA VAL A 218 10.20 -1.20 -12.18
C VAL A 218 10.98 -2.30 -12.93
N GLU A 219 11.80 -3.07 -12.22
CA GLU A 219 12.58 -4.18 -12.78
C GLU A 219 11.80 -5.50 -12.87
N ASP A 220 10.64 -5.59 -12.22
CA ASP A 220 9.84 -6.82 -12.21
C ASP A 220 9.28 -7.15 -13.60
N LYS A 221 9.08 -8.43 -13.87
CA LYS A 221 8.52 -8.91 -15.12
C LYS A 221 7.00 -9.16 -15.06
N ASN A 222 6.36 -8.65 -14.01
CA ASN A 222 4.91 -8.64 -13.85
C ASN A 222 4.44 -7.22 -13.57
N PRO A 223 3.24 -6.83 -14.00
CA PRO A 223 2.69 -5.51 -13.68
C PRO A 223 2.62 -5.30 -12.17
N CYS A 224 3.05 -4.14 -11.71
CA CYS A 224 3.07 -3.78 -10.29
C CYS A 224 2.15 -2.59 -10.01
N ILE A 225 1.41 -2.63 -8.90
CA ILE A 225 0.79 -1.48 -8.29
C ILE A 225 1.62 -1.10 -7.06
N PHE A 226 2.11 0.12 -7.04
CA PHE A 226 2.90 0.67 -5.95
C PHE A 226 2.09 1.76 -5.25
N PHE A 227 1.53 1.44 -4.10
CA PHE A 227 0.77 2.38 -3.29
C PHE A 227 1.65 3.15 -2.32
N GLU A 228 1.60 4.47 -2.38
CA GLU A 228 2.45 5.38 -1.63
C GLU A 228 1.70 6.01 -0.46
N PRO A 229 2.04 5.67 0.80
CA PRO A 229 1.34 6.22 1.96
C PRO A 229 1.47 7.73 2.05
N LYS A 230 0.38 8.47 1.75
CA LYS A 230 0.36 9.94 1.70
C LYS A 230 0.84 10.61 2.98
N VAL A 231 0.45 10.08 4.12
CA VAL A 231 0.82 10.64 5.42
C VAL A 231 2.33 10.62 5.64
N LEU A 232 3.04 9.68 5.01
CA LEU A 232 4.49 9.52 5.14
C LEU A 232 5.30 10.42 4.22
N TYR A 233 4.72 10.99 3.17
CA TYR A 233 5.48 11.74 2.16
C TYR A 233 6.43 12.78 2.75
N ARG A 234 6.00 13.51 3.79
CA ARG A 234 6.80 14.54 4.46
C ARG A 234 7.16 14.19 5.91
N ALA A 235 6.37 13.32 6.54
CA ALA A 235 6.56 12.97 7.94
C ALA A 235 7.68 11.94 8.14
N ALA A 236 7.85 11.01 7.20
CA ALA A 236 8.88 9.99 7.27
C ALA A 236 10.20 10.51 6.68
N VAL A 237 11.26 10.56 7.48
CA VAL A 237 12.58 11.05 7.07
C VAL A 237 13.64 10.07 7.57
N GLU A 238 14.49 9.59 6.65
CA GLU A 238 15.57 8.64 6.93
C GLU A 238 16.83 8.97 6.12
N GLU A 239 17.94 8.33 6.49
CA GLU A 239 19.14 8.24 5.68
C GLU A 239 18.93 7.20 4.57
N VAL A 240 18.82 7.65 3.33
CA VAL A 240 18.51 6.82 2.15
C VAL A 240 19.75 6.71 1.28
N PRO A 241 20.16 5.50 0.84
CA PRO A 241 21.27 5.35 -0.10
C PRO A 241 21.01 6.12 -1.40
N VAL A 242 22.05 6.85 -1.88
CA VAL A 242 21.95 7.62 -3.13
C VAL A 242 21.96 6.68 -4.35
N GLU A 243 22.81 5.68 -4.31
CA GLU A 243 22.91 4.67 -5.38
C GLU A 243 21.68 3.76 -5.43
N PRO A 244 21.38 3.16 -6.59
CA PRO A 244 20.30 2.19 -6.73
C PRO A 244 20.50 0.96 -5.84
N TYR A 245 19.44 0.53 -5.18
CA TYR A 245 19.39 -0.75 -4.46
C TYR A 245 17.98 -1.33 -4.60
N TYR A 246 17.88 -2.64 -4.39
CA TYR A 246 16.65 -3.38 -4.63
C TYR A 246 16.23 -4.13 -3.36
N ILE A 247 14.98 -4.00 -2.99
CA ILE A 247 14.38 -4.78 -1.91
C ILE A 247 13.53 -5.87 -2.55
N PRO A 248 13.76 -7.16 -2.25
CA PRO A 248 13.00 -8.24 -2.85
C PRO A 248 11.50 -8.09 -2.61
N LEU A 249 10.72 -8.26 -3.69
CA LEU A 249 9.27 -8.34 -3.60
C LEU A 249 8.84 -9.71 -3.06
N SER A 250 7.66 -9.78 -2.46
CA SER A 250 7.08 -11.02 -1.90
C SER A 250 7.91 -11.64 -0.76
N GLN A 251 8.71 -10.84 -0.08
CA GLN A 251 9.44 -11.20 1.13
C GLN A 251 9.04 -10.27 2.27
N ALA A 252 8.43 -10.85 3.30
CA ALA A 252 8.11 -10.11 4.51
C ALA A 252 9.36 -9.84 5.34
N GLU A 253 9.24 -8.92 6.28
CA GLU A 253 10.30 -8.57 7.22
C GLU A 253 9.80 -8.73 8.66
N VAL A 254 10.48 -9.54 9.45
CA VAL A 254 10.22 -9.65 10.89
C VAL A 254 10.96 -8.51 11.57
N LEU A 255 10.20 -7.52 12.03
CA LEU A 255 10.73 -6.33 12.69
C LEU A 255 11.00 -6.54 14.17
N GLN A 256 10.28 -7.47 14.77
CA GLN A 256 10.40 -7.83 16.17
C GLN A 256 9.98 -9.28 16.33
N GLU A 257 10.80 -10.04 17.01
CA GLU A 257 10.47 -11.40 17.45
C GLU A 257 9.54 -11.35 18.67
N GLY A 258 8.64 -12.32 18.78
CA GLY A 258 7.74 -12.45 19.92
C GLY A 258 7.13 -13.83 20.04
N SER A 259 6.53 -14.11 21.22
CA SER A 259 6.08 -15.45 21.55
C SER A 259 4.59 -15.63 21.78
N ASP A 260 3.83 -14.57 21.98
CA ASP A 260 2.43 -14.66 22.42
C ASP A 260 1.42 -14.28 21.33
N VAL A 261 1.72 -13.26 20.54
CA VAL A 261 0.86 -12.74 19.47
C VAL A 261 1.69 -12.33 18.27
N THR A 262 1.25 -12.71 17.07
CA THR A 262 1.84 -12.21 15.82
C THR A 262 0.96 -11.09 15.24
N LEU A 263 1.57 -9.92 15.02
CA LEU A 263 0.96 -8.74 14.41
C LEU A 263 1.51 -8.60 12.99
N VAL A 264 0.62 -8.58 12.00
CA VAL A 264 1.00 -8.48 10.58
C VAL A 264 0.37 -7.22 9.99
N ALA A 265 1.17 -6.39 9.33
CA ALA A 265 0.68 -5.17 8.70
C ALA A 265 1.53 -4.76 7.49
N TRP A 266 1.16 -3.64 6.86
CA TRP A 266 1.89 -3.00 5.78
C TRP A 266 1.71 -1.48 5.81
N GLY A 267 2.60 -0.77 5.15
CA GLY A 267 2.55 0.68 5.05
C GLY A 267 2.50 1.38 6.41
N THR A 268 1.59 2.33 6.57
CA THR A 268 1.45 3.11 7.81
C THR A 268 1.05 2.29 9.02
N GLN A 269 0.33 1.18 8.83
CA GLN A 269 -0.13 0.35 9.94
C GLN A 269 1.00 -0.37 10.65
N VAL A 270 2.14 -0.56 9.99
CA VAL A 270 3.34 -1.13 10.64
C VAL A 270 3.80 -0.26 11.80
N HIS A 271 3.77 1.07 11.66
CA HIS A 271 4.13 1.99 12.76
C HIS A 271 3.15 1.87 13.93
N VAL A 272 1.86 1.72 13.62
CA VAL A 272 0.82 1.56 14.64
C VAL A 272 1.01 0.26 15.42
N ILE A 273 1.24 -0.86 14.72
CA ILE A 273 1.40 -2.16 15.42
C ILE A 273 2.73 -2.25 16.20
N LYS A 274 3.79 -1.54 15.77
CA LYS A 274 5.03 -1.40 16.57
C LYS A 274 4.74 -0.72 17.92
N GLU A 275 3.98 0.37 17.91
CA GLU A 275 3.56 1.03 19.16
C GLU A 275 2.65 0.13 20.02
N VAL A 276 1.72 -0.60 19.39
CA VAL A 276 0.84 -1.56 20.08
C VAL A 276 1.66 -2.68 20.72
N ALA A 277 2.66 -3.23 20.04
CA ALA A 277 3.54 -4.26 20.55
C ALA A 277 4.30 -3.79 21.80
N ASN A 278 4.87 -2.58 21.76
CA ASN A 278 5.54 -1.97 22.90
C ASN A 278 4.59 -1.78 24.10
N MET A 279 3.39 -1.23 23.84
CA MET A 279 2.37 -1.06 24.87
C MET A 279 1.87 -2.39 25.45
N ALA A 280 1.75 -3.43 24.63
CA ALA A 280 1.35 -4.77 25.07
C ALA A 280 2.39 -5.36 26.01
N GLN A 281 3.67 -5.22 25.68
CA GLN A 281 4.77 -5.65 26.53
C GLN A 281 4.80 -4.89 27.86
N GLU A 282 4.72 -3.55 27.81
CA GLU A 282 4.82 -2.72 29.01
C GLU A 282 3.64 -2.89 29.99
N LYS A 283 2.41 -2.96 29.44
CA LYS A 283 1.18 -2.93 30.26
C LYS A 283 0.65 -4.31 30.61
N LEU A 284 0.90 -5.30 29.77
CA LEU A 284 0.28 -6.63 29.88
C LEU A 284 1.31 -7.76 30.00
N GLY A 285 2.60 -7.49 29.74
CA GLY A 285 3.64 -8.52 29.69
C GLY A 285 3.48 -9.46 28.49
N VAL A 286 2.78 -9.01 27.41
CA VAL A 286 2.54 -9.81 26.21
C VAL A 286 3.63 -9.55 25.18
N SER A 287 4.32 -10.62 24.80
CA SER A 287 5.40 -10.60 23.78
C SER A 287 4.81 -10.69 22.39
N CYS A 288 4.92 -9.61 21.61
CA CYS A 288 4.39 -9.54 20.26
C CYS A 288 5.50 -9.71 19.20
N GLU A 289 5.27 -10.60 18.24
CA GLU A 289 6.01 -10.62 16.98
C GLU A 289 5.39 -9.60 16.02
N VAL A 290 6.22 -8.86 15.29
CA VAL A 290 5.77 -7.83 14.33
C VAL A 290 6.31 -8.12 12.96
N ILE A 291 5.43 -8.29 11.98
CA ILE A 291 5.77 -8.60 10.58
C ILE A 291 5.26 -7.51 9.65
N ASP A 292 6.17 -6.98 8.81
CA ASP A 292 5.84 -6.10 7.70
C ASP A 292 5.79 -6.90 6.40
N LEU A 293 4.64 -6.96 5.75
CA LEU A 293 4.46 -7.70 4.51
C LEU A 293 5.14 -7.04 3.32
N LYS A 294 5.21 -5.72 3.26
CA LYS A 294 5.72 -4.93 2.12
C LYS A 294 5.00 -5.21 0.79
N THR A 295 4.85 -6.47 0.43
CA THR A 295 4.10 -6.95 -0.74
C THR A 295 2.82 -7.64 -0.29
N ILE A 296 1.67 -7.12 -0.73
CA ILE A 296 0.35 -7.63 -0.38
C ILE A 296 -0.06 -8.77 -1.32
N LEU A 297 0.38 -8.68 -2.58
CA LEU A 297 0.16 -9.72 -3.59
C LEU A 297 1.41 -9.88 -4.46
N PRO A 298 1.96 -11.09 -4.57
CA PRO A 298 1.76 -12.20 -3.65
C PRO A 298 2.47 -11.93 -2.31
N TRP A 299 1.79 -12.21 -1.20
CA TRP A 299 2.38 -12.05 0.13
C TRP A 299 3.28 -13.23 0.50
N ASP A 300 4.18 -13.01 1.45
CA ASP A 300 5.12 -14.02 1.95
C ASP A 300 4.40 -15.03 2.84
N THR A 301 3.85 -16.06 2.21
CA THR A 301 3.12 -17.14 2.90
C THR A 301 4.03 -17.92 3.84
N GLU A 302 5.30 -18.13 3.45
CA GLU A 302 6.25 -18.91 4.24
C GLU A 302 6.59 -18.21 5.55
N ALA A 303 6.97 -16.93 5.50
CA ALA A 303 7.31 -16.16 6.69
C ALA A 303 6.12 -16.05 7.65
N VAL A 304 4.93 -15.73 7.16
CA VAL A 304 3.73 -15.58 8.00
C VAL A 304 3.26 -16.92 8.57
N CYS A 305 3.24 -17.99 7.77
CA CYS A 305 2.86 -19.31 8.25
C CYS A 305 3.89 -19.89 9.24
N LYS A 306 5.18 -19.63 9.05
CA LYS A 306 6.22 -20.02 10.02
C LYS A 306 6.01 -19.31 11.35
N ALA A 307 5.80 -18.00 11.33
CA ALA A 307 5.50 -17.19 12.51
C ALA A 307 4.28 -17.71 13.27
N THR A 308 3.23 -18.11 12.56
CA THR A 308 2.02 -18.65 13.18
C THR A 308 2.11 -20.15 13.54
N SER A 309 2.97 -20.95 12.92
CA SER A 309 3.12 -22.39 13.18
C SER A 309 4.05 -22.73 14.36
N THR A 310 4.93 -21.84 14.78
CA THR A 310 5.70 -21.97 16.03
C THR A 310 4.81 -21.88 17.29
N LEU A 311 3.49 -21.89 17.07
CA LEU A 311 2.43 -21.71 18.04
C LEU A 311 2.04 -23.04 18.72
N ASP A 312 2.98 -23.78 19.29
CA ASP A 312 2.68 -24.98 20.10
C ASP A 312 1.90 -24.68 21.40
N HIS A 313 1.49 -23.43 21.60
CA HIS A 313 0.72 -23.04 22.78
C HIS A 313 -0.72 -22.68 22.40
N PRO A 314 -1.75 -23.28 23.05
CA PRO A 314 -3.16 -23.08 22.71
C PRO A 314 -3.70 -21.64 22.92
N THR A 315 -2.88 -20.73 23.41
CA THR A 315 -3.26 -19.33 23.69
C THR A 315 -2.72 -18.32 22.67
N ARG A 316 -1.88 -18.72 21.71
CA ARG A 316 -1.35 -17.78 20.71
C ARG A 316 -2.42 -17.41 19.66
N ARG A 317 -2.53 -16.14 19.33
CA ARG A 317 -3.50 -15.62 18.37
C ARG A 317 -2.79 -14.74 17.37
N GLY A 318 -2.96 -15.03 16.09
CA GLY A 318 -2.55 -14.14 15.02
C GLY A 318 -3.56 -13.03 14.78
N LEU A 319 -3.10 -11.81 14.57
CA LEU A 319 -3.91 -10.65 14.18
C LEU A 319 -3.36 -10.06 12.90
N LEU A 320 -4.21 -9.96 11.86
CA LEU A 320 -3.89 -9.26 10.63
C LEU A 320 -4.56 -7.88 10.69
N MET A 321 -3.77 -6.83 10.45
CA MET A 321 -4.25 -5.44 10.41
C MET A 321 -3.84 -4.79 9.08
N SER A 322 -4.77 -4.06 8.49
CA SER A 322 -4.59 -3.31 7.23
C SER A 322 -4.78 -1.81 7.42
#